data_2c17c4322e4d18a446dfcd8cc8d996ba
#
_entry.id   2c17c4322e4d18a446dfcd8cc8d996ba
#
_cell.length_a   1.000
_cell.length_b   1.000
_cell.length_c   1.000
_cell.angle_alpha   90.00
_cell.angle_beta   90.00
_cell.angle_gamma   90.00
#
_symmetry.space_group_name_H-M   'P 1'
#
loop_
_entity.id
_entity.type
_entity.pdbx_description
1 polymer ?
#
loop_
_entity_poly.entity_id
_entity_poly.type
_entity_poly.pdbx_seq_one_letter_code
_entity_poly.pdbx_strand_id
1 'polypeptide(L)'
;MIRSVAALAAAVALGASAPAAAQAVSPQPGVAIADVSAWIASKGGDVQPVQRQGDEVWLTVKDGELTWLLFFYGCENDVCADLQYSASFTNPAITPLMVNDWNRDHRFLKAFHAPGADGAPATAVVQYDLLLQPGGVEQLNDPTGVWVGLLPEFARHVGYLAPAGAAPSAQ
;
A
#
# COMPACT_ATOMS: atom_id res chain seq x y z
N MET A 1 -61.79 -70.42 -17.09
CA MET A 1 -60.38 -70.27 -16.73
C MET A 1 -59.84 -68.99 -17.39
N ILE A 2 -59.81 -67.90 -16.65
CA ILE A 2 -59.41 -66.57 -17.16
C ILE A 2 -58.06 -66.25 -16.51
N ARG A 3 -56.99 -66.15 -17.33
CA ARG A 3 -55.68 -65.77 -16.88
C ARG A 3 -55.53 -64.21 -17.00
N SER A 4 -55.42 -63.54 -15.87
CA SER A 4 -55.12 -62.09 -15.82
C SER A 4 -53.62 -61.89 -16.01
N VAL A 5 -53.26 -61.10 -17.00
CA VAL A 5 -51.86 -60.63 -17.24
C VAL A 5 -51.75 -59.24 -16.56
N ALA A 6 -50.90 -59.12 -15.52
CA ALA A 6 -50.55 -57.86 -14.90
C ALA A 6 -49.40 -57.23 -15.67
N ALA A 7 -49.63 -56.05 -16.23
CA ALA A 7 -48.59 -55.23 -16.87
C ALA A 7 -47.90 -54.36 -15.81
N LEU A 8 -46.61 -54.55 -15.64
CA LEU A 8 -45.74 -53.67 -14.81
C LEU A 8 -45.31 -52.46 -15.65
N ALA A 9 -45.76 -51.29 -15.25
CA ALA A 9 -45.28 -50.04 -15.82
C ALA A 9 -44.05 -49.55 -15.02
N ALA A 10 -42.86 -49.57 -15.66
CA ALA A 10 -41.67 -48.98 -15.07
C ALA A 10 -41.63 -47.48 -15.34
N ALA A 11 -41.72 -46.68 -14.29
CA ALA A 11 -41.57 -45.21 -14.33
C ALA A 11 -40.08 -44.89 -14.29
N VAL A 12 -39.52 -44.38 -15.38
CA VAL A 12 -38.16 -43.85 -15.48
C VAL A 12 -38.20 -42.39 -14.95
N ALA A 13 -37.65 -42.15 -13.75
CA ALA A 13 -37.47 -40.81 -13.21
C ALA A 13 -36.21 -40.22 -13.87
N LEU A 14 -36.41 -39.25 -14.78
CA LEU A 14 -35.31 -38.40 -15.30
C LEU A 14 -34.94 -37.37 -14.19
N GLY A 15 -33.84 -37.66 -13.51
CA GLY A 15 -33.23 -36.71 -12.56
C GLY A 15 -32.65 -35.54 -13.32
N ALA A 16 -33.27 -34.36 -13.27
CA ALA A 16 -32.70 -33.12 -13.76
C ALA A 16 -31.61 -32.67 -12.75
N SER A 17 -30.34 -32.89 -13.10
CA SER A 17 -29.21 -32.27 -12.38
C SER A 17 -29.21 -30.79 -12.68
N ALA A 18 -29.59 -29.96 -11.67
CA ALA A 18 -29.38 -28.53 -11.74
C ALA A 18 -27.89 -28.23 -11.79
N PRO A 19 -27.42 -27.34 -12.69
CA PRO A 19 -26.02 -26.91 -12.68
C PRO A 19 -25.75 -26.22 -11.34
N ALA A 20 -24.72 -26.70 -10.62
CA ALA A 20 -24.21 -26.00 -9.43
C ALA A 20 -23.76 -24.61 -9.89
N ALA A 21 -24.48 -23.57 -9.48
CA ALA A 21 -24.04 -22.19 -9.69
C ALA A 21 -22.69 -22.07 -8.98
N ALA A 22 -21.61 -21.87 -9.79
CA ALA A 22 -20.32 -21.50 -9.24
C ALA A 22 -20.52 -20.20 -8.44
N GLN A 23 -20.35 -20.29 -7.13
CA GLN A 23 -20.38 -19.13 -6.26
C GLN A 23 -19.22 -18.24 -6.72
N ALA A 24 -19.53 -17.04 -7.22
CA ALA A 24 -18.52 -16.03 -7.50
C ALA A 24 -17.80 -15.75 -6.17
N VAL A 25 -16.53 -16.15 -6.09
CA VAL A 25 -15.68 -15.78 -4.95
C VAL A 25 -15.57 -14.27 -4.98
N SER A 26 -16.13 -13.61 -3.95
CA SER A 26 -15.95 -12.17 -3.80
C SER A 26 -14.45 -11.87 -3.73
N PRO A 27 -13.94 -10.91 -4.51
CA PRO A 27 -12.53 -10.54 -4.42
C PRO A 27 -12.19 -10.20 -2.98
N GLN A 28 -11.18 -10.86 -2.43
CA GLN A 28 -10.69 -10.53 -1.09
C GLN A 28 -10.10 -9.12 -1.12
N PRO A 29 -10.31 -8.29 -0.09
CA PRO A 29 -9.58 -7.04 0.06
C PRO A 29 -8.07 -7.36 0.16
N GLY A 30 -7.25 -6.51 -0.45
CA GLY A 30 -5.82 -6.65 -0.38
C GLY A 30 -5.13 -6.68 -1.73
N VAL A 31 -3.79 -6.65 -1.68
CA VAL A 31 -2.90 -6.73 -2.85
C VAL A 31 -1.73 -7.66 -2.56
N ALA A 32 -1.28 -8.38 -3.58
CA ALA A 32 -0.07 -9.18 -3.47
C ALA A 32 1.18 -8.27 -3.49
N ILE A 33 2.15 -8.55 -2.62
CA ILE A 33 3.39 -7.78 -2.50
C ILE A 33 4.13 -7.71 -3.84
N ALA A 34 4.17 -8.83 -4.57
CA ALA A 34 4.83 -8.91 -5.87
C ALA A 34 4.15 -8.00 -6.92
N ASP A 35 2.81 -7.93 -6.90
CA ASP A 35 2.05 -7.09 -7.83
C ASP A 35 2.27 -5.61 -7.52
N VAL A 36 2.31 -5.22 -6.24
CA VAL A 36 2.63 -3.85 -5.82
C VAL A 36 4.04 -3.47 -6.25
N SER A 37 5.02 -4.33 -6.03
CA SER A 37 6.41 -4.10 -6.45
C SER A 37 6.52 -3.87 -7.97
N ALA A 38 5.91 -4.75 -8.76
CA ALA A 38 5.89 -4.64 -10.22
C ALA A 38 5.15 -3.37 -10.68
N TRP A 39 4.05 -3.04 -10.03
CA TRP A 39 3.24 -1.87 -10.36
C TRP A 39 4.02 -0.56 -10.10
N ILE A 40 4.68 -0.40 -8.92
CA ILE A 40 5.52 0.77 -8.62
C ILE A 40 6.66 0.89 -9.62
N ALA A 41 7.33 -0.22 -9.94
CA ALA A 41 8.40 -0.24 -10.95
C ALA A 41 7.89 0.19 -12.33
N SER A 42 6.68 -0.21 -12.72
CA SER A 42 6.04 0.21 -13.98
C SER A 42 5.74 1.71 -14.05
N LYS A 43 5.62 2.38 -12.89
CA LYS A 43 5.44 3.84 -12.79
C LYS A 43 6.76 4.60 -12.72
N GLY A 44 7.90 3.92 -12.79
CA GLY A 44 9.24 4.53 -12.83
C GLY A 44 9.98 4.54 -11.49
N GLY A 45 9.40 3.98 -10.42
CA GLY A 45 10.09 3.83 -9.13
C GLY A 45 11.21 2.79 -9.21
N ASP A 46 12.37 3.10 -8.65
CA ASP A 46 13.47 2.13 -8.45
C ASP A 46 13.19 1.32 -7.18
N VAL A 47 12.51 0.17 -7.36
CA VAL A 47 12.05 -0.68 -6.25
C VAL A 47 13.13 -1.68 -5.87
N GLN A 48 13.54 -1.65 -4.60
CA GLN A 48 14.49 -2.62 -4.07
C GLN A 48 13.78 -3.94 -3.69
N PRO A 49 14.52 -5.05 -3.57
CA PRO A 49 13.94 -6.34 -3.14
C PRO A 49 13.15 -6.21 -1.84
N VAL A 50 12.07 -7.00 -1.73
CA VAL A 50 11.24 -7.10 -0.52
C VAL A 50 12.11 -7.42 0.70
N GLN A 51 11.94 -6.65 1.75
CA GLN A 51 12.63 -6.83 3.02
C GLN A 51 11.66 -7.34 4.07
N ARG A 52 12.18 -8.18 5.00
CA ARG A 52 11.41 -8.77 6.09
C ARG A 52 12.27 -8.80 7.34
N GLN A 53 11.70 -8.33 8.46
CA GLN A 53 12.35 -8.36 9.76
C GLN A 53 11.32 -8.60 10.87
N GLY A 54 11.34 -9.77 11.48
CA GLY A 54 10.25 -10.18 12.36
C GLY A 54 8.93 -10.23 11.60
N ASP A 55 7.94 -9.51 12.09
CA ASP A 55 6.62 -9.42 11.46
C ASP A 55 6.51 -8.25 10.46
N GLU A 56 7.56 -7.44 10.33
CA GLU A 56 7.57 -6.32 9.39
C GLU A 56 7.96 -6.76 7.99
N VAL A 57 7.23 -6.27 7.00
CA VAL A 57 7.47 -6.50 5.57
C VAL A 57 7.40 -5.16 4.85
N TRP A 58 8.42 -4.83 4.05
CA TRP A 58 8.42 -3.56 3.32
C TRP A 58 9.19 -3.62 2.01
N LEU A 59 8.92 -2.64 1.16
CA LEU A 59 9.72 -2.26 0.00
C LEU A 59 10.44 -0.95 0.30
N THR A 60 11.65 -0.82 -0.24
CA THR A 60 12.35 0.46 -0.35
C THR A 60 12.23 0.94 -1.79
N VAL A 61 11.80 2.18 -1.97
CA VAL A 61 11.66 2.80 -3.29
C VAL A 61 12.54 4.05 -3.34
N LYS A 62 13.38 4.15 -4.39
CA LYS A 62 14.13 5.35 -4.69
C LYS A 62 13.42 6.13 -5.79
N ASP A 63 13.21 7.41 -5.55
CA ASP A 63 12.53 8.33 -6.45
C ASP A 63 13.31 9.65 -6.51
N GLY A 64 14.21 9.74 -7.47
CA GLY A 64 15.15 10.86 -7.57
C GLY A 64 16.06 10.96 -6.33
N GLU A 65 16.03 12.11 -5.67
CA GLU A 65 16.81 12.38 -4.44
C GLU A 65 16.14 11.82 -3.17
N LEU A 66 14.92 11.29 -3.29
CA LEU A 66 14.15 10.80 -2.18
C LEU A 66 14.17 9.27 -2.11
N THR A 67 14.11 8.77 -0.90
CA THR A 67 13.91 7.35 -0.61
C THR A 67 12.76 7.22 0.35
N TRP A 68 11.86 6.29 0.08
CA TRP A 68 10.71 6.02 0.93
C TRP A 68 10.46 4.52 1.05
N LEU A 69 9.71 4.15 2.07
CA LEU A 69 9.36 2.78 2.38
C LEU A 69 7.86 2.58 2.14
N LEU A 70 7.49 1.39 1.70
CA LEU A 70 6.12 0.93 1.68
C LEU A 70 6.02 -0.31 2.55
N PHE A 71 5.41 -0.17 3.71
CA PHE A 71 5.14 -1.26 4.63
C PHE A 71 3.84 -1.97 4.27
N PHE A 72 3.82 -3.27 4.54
CA PHE A 72 2.69 -4.17 4.29
C PHE A 72 2.18 -4.74 5.61
N TYR A 73 0.88 -4.66 5.84
CA TYR A 73 0.25 -5.15 7.06
C TYR A 73 -0.95 -6.05 6.75
N GLY A 74 -1.35 -6.86 7.75
CA GLY A 74 -2.45 -7.79 7.60
C GLY A 74 -2.24 -8.79 6.47
N CYS A 75 -1.01 -9.32 6.34
CA CYS A 75 -0.63 -10.18 5.22
C CYS A 75 -0.95 -11.65 5.51
N GLU A 76 -1.64 -12.29 4.56
CA GLU A 76 -1.84 -13.74 4.50
C GLU A 76 -1.34 -14.25 3.13
N ASN A 77 -0.38 -15.16 3.13
CA ASN A 77 0.22 -15.70 1.89
C ASN A 77 0.70 -14.62 0.91
N ASP A 78 1.35 -13.58 1.44
CA ASP A 78 1.86 -12.42 0.68
C ASP A 78 0.78 -11.53 0.03
N VAL A 79 -0.48 -11.69 0.39
CA VAL A 79 -1.58 -10.77 0.09
C VAL A 79 -1.87 -9.96 1.34
N CYS A 80 -1.78 -8.63 1.25
CA CYS A 80 -1.81 -7.74 2.41
C CYS A 80 -3.02 -6.80 2.33
N ALA A 81 -3.69 -6.59 3.48
CA ALA A 81 -4.91 -5.80 3.58
C ALA A 81 -4.66 -4.29 3.74
N ASP A 82 -3.48 -3.93 4.24
CA ASP A 82 -3.14 -2.54 4.54
C ASP A 82 -1.74 -2.20 4.03
N LEU A 83 -1.55 -0.94 3.67
CA LEU A 83 -0.26 -0.37 3.29
C LEU A 83 0.02 0.90 4.08
N GLN A 84 1.30 1.16 4.35
CA GLN A 84 1.75 2.44 4.87
C GLN A 84 2.94 2.94 4.07
N TYR A 85 2.78 4.08 3.43
CA TYR A 85 3.89 4.86 2.90
C TYR A 85 4.59 5.57 4.05
N SER A 86 5.92 5.55 4.06
CA SER A 86 6.72 6.18 5.10
C SER A 86 8.03 6.73 4.56
N ALA A 87 8.42 7.91 5.03
CA ALA A 87 9.74 8.47 4.78
C ALA A 87 10.26 9.18 6.02
N SER A 88 11.57 9.20 6.18
CA SER A 88 12.24 9.81 7.33
C SER A 88 13.30 10.78 6.86
N PHE A 89 13.32 11.97 7.46
CA PHE A 89 14.28 13.03 7.17
C PHE A 89 14.98 13.45 8.45
N THR A 90 16.30 13.41 8.47
CA THR A 90 17.10 13.81 9.63
C THR A 90 17.83 15.10 9.30
N ASN A 91 17.59 16.13 10.15
CA ASN A 91 18.18 17.46 9.97
C ASN A 91 18.25 18.13 11.33
N PRO A 92 19.37 18.78 11.72
CA PRO A 92 19.47 19.47 13.02
C PRO A 92 18.51 20.65 13.21
N ALA A 93 17.92 21.18 12.12
CA ALA A 93 16.93 22.26 12.19
C ALA A 93 15.48 21.77 12.41
N ILE A 94 15.22 20.46 12.39
CA ILE A 94 13.87 19.91 12.58
C ILE A 94 13.37 20.16 13.99
N THR A 95 12.18 20.74 14.09
CA THR A 95 11.51 21.04 15.36
C THR A 95 10.11 20.42 15.42
N PRO A 96 9.58 20.16 16.62
CA PRO A 96 8.17 19.75 16.78
C PRO A 96 7.18 20.73 16.15
N LEU A 97 7.49 22.01 16.15
CA LEU A 97 6.62 23.04 15.58
C LEU A 97 6.50 22.89 14.06
N MET A 98 7.61 22.65 13.34
CA MET A 98 7.57 22.41 11.89
C MET A 98 6.64 21.23 11.53
N VAL A 99 6.73 20.14 12.29
CA VAL A 99 5.87 18.96 12.09
C VAL A 99 4.40 19.27 12.40
N ASN A 100 4.12 20.03 13.46
CA ASN A 100 2.76 20.44 13.79
C ASN A 100 2.17 21.38 12.71
N ASP A 101 2.97 22.31 12.20
CA ASP A 101 2.56 23.21 11.12
C ASP A 101 2.22 22.43 9.86
N TRP A 102 3.06 21.45 9.47
CA TRP A 102 2.72 20.54 8.39
C TRP A 102 1.37 19.85 8.60
N ASN A 103 1.17 19.23 9.76
CA ASN A 103 -0.06 18.49 10.06
C ASN A 103 -1.32 19.36 10.09
N ARG A 104 -1.18 20.65 10.45
CA ARG A 104 -2.28 21.61 10.41
C ARG A 104 -2.65 22.01 8.99
N ASP A 105 -1.64 22.21 8.14
CA ASP A 105 -1.81 22.84 6.84
C ASP A 105 -2.04 21.83 5.71
N HIS A 106 -1.71 20.52 5.93
CA HIS A 106 -1.83 19.45 4.95
C HIS A 106 -2.79 18.34 5.38
N ARG A 107 -3.50 17.76 4.42
CA ARG A 107 -4.59 16.80 4.70
C ARG A 107 -4.13 15.36 4.82
N PHE A 108 -3.38 14.85 3.87
CA PHE A 108 -3.18 13.41 3.68
C PHE A 108 -2.01 12.86 4.47
N LEU A 109 -0.81 13.35 4.20
CA LEU A 109 0.38 12.89 4.86
C LEU A 109 0.46 13.47 6.26
N LYS A 110 0.63 12.61 7.26
CA LYS A 110 0.82 13.00 8.65
C LYS A 110 2.25 12.72 9.10
N ALA A 111 2.77 13.58 9.95
CA ALA A 111 4.13 13.48 10.37
C ALA A 111 4.25 13.51 11.90
N PHE A 112 5.34 12.95 12.41
CA PHE A 112 5.72 13.08 13.81
C PHE A 112 7.21 13.40 13.96
N HIS A 113 7.54 14.05 15.06
CA HIS A 113 8.90 14.40 15.42
C HIS A 113 9.48 13.31 16.33
N ALA A 114 10.60 12.74 15.92
CA ALA A 114 11.39 11.83 16.72
C ALA A 114 12.66 12.57 17.18
N PRO A 115 12.81 12.84 18.49
CA PRO A 115 14.03 13.48 19.01
C PRO A 115 15.22 12.54 18.80
N GLY A 116 16.38 13.12 18.45
CA GLY A 116 17.63 12.36 18.37
C GLY A 116 18.08 11.90 19.74
N ALA A 117 18.64 10.70 19.85
CA ALA A 117 19.27 10.19 21.07
C ALA A 117 20.69 10.78 21.20
N ASP A 118 21.15 11.00 22.43
CA ASP A 118 22.53 11.36 22.77
C ASP A 118 23.11 12.53 21.95
N GLY A 119 22.28 13.54 21.64
CA GLY A 119 22.69 14.71 20.87
C GLY A 119 22.69 14.53 19.36
N ALA A 120 22.21 13.39 18.85
CA ALA A 120 21.98 13.22 17.43
C ALA A 120 20.89 14.17 16.91
N PRO A 121 20.89 14.53 15.62
CA PRO A 121 19.84 15.33 15.03
C PRO A 121 18.46 14.68 15.14
N ALA A 122 17.42 15.51 15.29
CA ALA A 122 16.05 15.04 15.25
C ALA A 122 15.66 14.54 13.85
N THR A 123 14.68 13.64 13.83
CA THR A 123 14.09 13.07 12.60
C THR A 123 12.63 13.46 12.52
N ALA A 124 12.20 13.94 11.37
CA ALA A 124 10.79 14.02 11.00
C ALA A 124 10.41 12.78 10.20
N VAL A 125 9.42 12.04 10.66
CA VAL A 125 8.84 10.89 9.95
C VAL A 125 7.50 11.31 9.41
N VAL A 126 7.27 11.09 8.12
CA VAL A 126 5.99 11.34 7.44
C VAL A 126 5.40 10.03 6.97
N GLN A 127 4.09 9.87 7.15
CA GLN A 127 3.38 8.61 6.85
C GLN A 127 2.04 8.88 6.18
N TYR A 128 1.61 7.88 5.41
CA TYR A 128 0.28 7.83 4.81
C TYR A 128 -0.23 6.39 4.84
N ASP A 129 -1.27 6.15 5.62
CA ASP A 129 -1.88 4.84 5.81
C ASP A 129 -2.99 4.61 4.79
N LEU A 130 -3.10 3.39 4.28
CA LEU A 130 -4.07 3.00 3.28
C LEU A 130 -4.69 1.64 3.61
N LEU A 131 -5.99 1.64 3.90
CA LEU A 131 -6.81 0.44 3.98
C LEU A 131 -7.23 0.03 2.57
N LEU A 132 -6.87 -1.19 2.17
CA LEU A 132 -7.12 -1.68 0.84
C LEU A 132 -8.54 -2.22 0.69
N GLN A 133 -9.10 -2.02 -0.50
CA GLN A 133 -10.38 -2.54 -0.92
C GLN A 133 -10.18 -3.64 -1.97
N PRO A 134 -11.20 -4.46 -2.28
CA PRO A 134 -11.16 -5.30 -3.47
C PRO A 134 -10.97 -4.44 -4.73
N GLY A 135 -9.96 -4.73 -5.55
CA GLY A 135 -9.71 -3.92 -6.75
C GLY A 135 -8.29 -4.03 -7.32
N GLY A 136 -7.44 -4.85 -6.68
CA GLY A 136 -6.06 -5.03 -7.15
C GLY A 136 -5.22 -3.77 -7.01
N VAL A 137 -4.07 -3.74 -7.69
CA VAL A 137 -3.07 -2.66 -7.56
C VAL A 137 -3.51 -1.31 -8.15
N GLU A 138 -4.53 -1.29 -9.01
CA GLU A 138 -5.00 -0.04 -9.62
C GLU A 138 -5.61 0.93 -8.60
N GLN A 139 -6.07 0.44 -7.45
CA GLN A 139 -6.50 1.28 -6.34
C GLN A 139 -5.39 2.16 -5.75
N LEU A 140 -4.12 1.84 -6.05
CA LEU A 140 -2.96 2.60 -5.59
C LEU A 140 -2.65 3.85 -6.43
N ASN A 141 -3.32 4.05 -7.58
CA ASN A 141 -3.04 5.18 -8.46
C ASN A 141 -3.16 6.53 -7.74
N ASP A 142 -4.31 6.80 -7.14
CA ASP A 142 -4.55 8.07 -6.46
C ASP A 142 -3.71 8.23 -5.19
N PRO A 143 -3.66 7.24 -4.26
CA PRO A 143 -2.83 7.35 -3.05
C PRO A 143 -1.34 7.54 -3.35
N THR A 144 -0.79 6.81 -4.33
CA THR A 144 0.61 6.98 -4.74
C THR A 144 0.83 8.34 -5.38
N GLY A 145 -0.11 8.82 -6.21
CA GLY A 145 -0.06 10.16 -6.76
C GLY A 145 -0.02 11.25 -5.68
N VAL A 146 -0.84 11.11 -4.62
CA VAL A 146 -0.80 11.99 -3.45
C VAL A 146 0.55 11.91 -2.74
N TRP A 147 1.05 10.70 -2.50
CA TRP A 147 2.35 10.47 -1.84
C TRP A 147 3.50 11.13 -2.58
N VAL A 148 3.69 10.81 -3.86
CA VAL A 148 4.83 11.34 -4.65
C VAL A 148 4.71 12.84 -4.92
N GLY A 149 3.49 13.40 -4.90
CA GLY A 149 3.26 14.84 -4.99
C GLY A 149 3.65 15.59 -3.72
N LEU A 150 3.24 15.10 -2.56
CA LEU A 150 3.42 15.79 -1.28
C LEU A 150 4.75 15.47 -0.58
N LEU A 151 5.38 14.31 -0.85
CA LEU A 151 6.64 13.95 -0.22
C LEU A 151 7.77 14.96 -0.48
N PRO A 152 8.00 15.46 -1.71
CA PRO A 152 8.99 16.51 -1.96
C PRO A 152 8.63 17.84 -1.27
N GLU A 153 7.35 18.14 -1.09
CA GLU A 153 6.92 19.35 -0.36
C GLU A 153 7.27 19.21 1.12
N PHE A 154 7.00 18.06 1.73
CA PHE A 154 7.39 17.77 3.10
C PHE A 154 8.91 17.82 3.28
N ALA A 155 9.68 17.23 2.38
CA ALA A 155 11.14 17.24 2.43
C ALA A 155 11.71 18.66 2.38
N ARG A 156 11.10 19.57 1.62
CA ARG A 156 11.45 21.00 1.62
C ARG A 156 11.01 21.69 2.91
N HIS A 157 9.80 21.38 3.39
CA HIS A 157 9.26 21.95 4.62
C HIS A 157 10.17 21.70 5.83
N VAL A 158 10.76 20.51 5.91
CA VAL A 158 11.69 20.14 6.99
C VAL A 158 13.16 20.47 6.66
N GLY A 159 13.43 21.16 5.55
CA GLY A 159 14.77 21.61 5.16
C GLY A 159 15.72 20.52 4.67
N TYR A 160 15.19 19.37 4.24
CA TYR A 160 15.97 18.30 3.64
C TYR A 160 16.32 18.61 2.16
N LEU A 161 15.33 19.05 1.39
CA LEU A 161 15.52 19.55 0.03
C LEU A 161 15.59 21.08 0.03
N ALA A 162 16.32 21.63 -0.94
CA ALA A 162 16.35 23.06 -1.18
C ALA A 162 14.95 23.60 -1.55
N PRO A 163 14.62 24.88 -1.26
CA PRO A 163 13.39 25.50 -1.71
C PRO A 163 13.22 25.38 -3.22
N ALA A 164 11.97 25.23 -3.67
CA ALA A 164 11.67 25.17 -5.11
C ALA A 164 12.15 26.47 -5.79
N GLY A 165 12.99 26.32 -6.84
CA GLY A 165 13.55 27.46 -7.56
C GLY A 165 14.85 28.04 -6.99
N ALA A 166 15.43 27.49 -5.93
CA ALA A 166 16.79 27.83 -5.51
C ALA A 166 17.78 27.37 -6.60
N ALA A 167 18.56 28.30 -7.13
CA ALA A 167 19.66 27.96 -8.04
C ALA A 167 20.69 27.08 -7.31
N PRO A 168 21.31 26.08 -7.98
CA PRO A 168 22.36 25.30 -7.38
C PRO A 168 23.46 26.25 -6.91
N SER A 169 23.83 26.15 -5.63
CA SER A 169 24.94 26.91 -5.07
C SER A 169 26.23 26.50 -5.83
N ALA A 170 26.80 27.41 -6.58
CA ALA A 170 28.10 27.19 -7.19
C ALA A 170 29.13 26.96 -6.07
N GLN A 171 29.68 25.74 -6.00
CA GLN A 171 30.84 25.40 -5.20
C GLN A 171 32.10 25.67 -6.02
#